data_911385cf1a90df96852054e2b90d111f
#
_entry.id   911385cf1a90df96852054e2b90d111f
#
_cell.length_a   1.000
_cell.length_b   1.000
_cell.length_c   1.000
_cell.angle_alpha   90.00
_cell.angle_beta   90.00
_cell.angle_gamma   90.00
#
_symmetry.space_group_name_H-M   'P 1'
#
loop_
_entity.id
_entity.type
_entity.pdbx_description
1 polymer ?
#
loop_
_entity_poly.entity_id
_entity_poly.type
_entity_poly.pdbx_seq_one_letter_code
_entity_poly.pdbx_strand_id
1 'polypeptide(L)'
;MGLNNRGAGQLTSFVALVLLSASLLSVASCATTKDIRLQKALATSISDSEKQTIEDTISNWFGGTRITIATNAFNETSSVTIERKAKLDSRGLPIEGRHDNPVFSFTLLSDGEQCLLRNDQTEALAELENVKCYVNEKA
;
A
#
# COMPACT_ATOMS: atom_id res chain seq x y z
N MET A 1 38.36 55.06 54.87
CA MET A 1 37.55 55.28 53.68
C MET A 1 37.05 53.90 53.18
N GLY A 2 35.80 53.60 53.50
CA GLY A 2 35.18 52.34 53.17
C GLY A 2 34.41 52.47 51.89
N LEU A 3 34.58 51.54 50.99
CA LEU A 3 33.66 51.31 49.86
C LEU A 3 33.04 49.92 49.99
N ASN A 4 31.79 50.00 50.36
CA ASN A 4 30.93 48.87 50.61
C ASN A 4 30.46 48.26 49.26
N ASN A 5 30.95 47.10 48.88
CA ASN A 5 30.49 46.35 47.70
C ASN A 5 29.50 45.27 48.13
N ARG A 6 28.23 45.62 48.24
CA ARG A 6 27.14 44.67 48.43
C ARG A 6 26.16 44.87 47.29
N GLY A 7 26.11 43.94 46.36
CA GLY A 7 25.06 44.02 45.37
C GLY A 7 25.23 43.18 44.09
N ALA A 8 25.91 42.03 44.16
CA ALA A 8 26.05 41.20 42.96
C ALA A 8 25.74 39.70 43.20
N GLY A 9 24.75 39.42 44.04
CA GLY A 9 24.47 38.01 44.41
C GLY A 9 23.03 37.51 44.16
N GLN A 10 22.11 38.33 43.71
CA GLN A 10 20.69 37.89 43.63
C GLN A 10 20.07 37.80 42.24
N LEU A 11 20.74 38.27 41.19
CA LEU A 11 20.16 38.15 39.83
C LEU A 11 20.42 36.81 39.11
N THR A 12 21.43 36.08 39.55
CA THR A 12 21.78 34.81 38.89
C THR A 12 20.89 33.63 39.30
N SER A 13 20.21 33.72 40.47
CA SER A 13 19.35 32.64 40.96
C SER A 13 17.98 32.55 40.26
N PHE A 14 17.47 33.68 39.79
CA PHE A 14 16.15 33.68 39.10
C PHE A 14 16.23 33.25 37.65
N VAL A 15 17.35 33.45 36.97
CA VAL A 15 17.52 33.02 35.57
C VAL A 15 17.67 31.53 35.48
N ALA A 16 18.29 30.86 36.45
CA ALA A 16 18.44 29.43 36.52
C ALA A 16 17.11 28.67 36.73
N LEU A 17 16.16 29.29 37.49
CA LEU A 17 14.86 28.67 37.76
C LEU A 17 13.89 28.72 36.57
N VAL A 18 14.00 29.73 35.72
CA VAL A 18 13.15 29.88 34.52
C VAL A 18 13.56 28.97 33.40
N LEU A 19 14.85 28.60 33.31
CA LEU A 19 15.33 27.69 32.27
C LEU A 19 15.02 26.20 32.56
N LEU A 20 14.71 25.86 33.82
CA LEU A 20 14.36 24.47 34.19
C LEU A 20 12.89 24.15 33.95
N SER A 21 12.01 25.12 33.74
CA SER A 21 10.58 24.90 33.54
C SER A 21 10.17 24.75 32.07
N ALA A 22 11.07 24.98 31.12
CA ALA A 22 10.76 24.91 29.68
C ALA A 22 10.95 23.52 29.05
N SER A 23 11.41 22.51 29.78
CA SER A 23 11.79 21.19 29.23
C SER A 23 10.72 20.09 29.35
N LEU A 24 9.51 20.38 29.82
CA LEU A 24 8.50 19.36 30.13
C LEU A 24 7.29 19.34 29.21
N LEU A 25 7.35 20.00 28.05
CA LEU A 25 6.33 19.82 26.99
C LEU A 25 6.83 18.88 25.90
N SER A 26 7.24 17.68 26.28
CA SER A 26 7.31 16.56 25.36
C SER A 26 5.86 16.13 25.07
N VAL A 27 5.24 16.71 24.04
CA VAL A 27 4.00 16.20 23.47
C VAL A 27 4.30 14.80 22.94
N ALA A 28 3.89 13.78 23.70
CA ALA A 28 3.76 12.45 23.20
C ALA A 28 2.72 12.48 22.07
N SER A 29 3.19 12.65 20.84
CA SER A 29 2.38 12.43 19.65
C SER A 29 2.10 10.93 19.62
N CYS A 30 0.98 10.49 20.22
CA CYS A 30 0.40 9.17 19.94
C CYS A 30 0.01 9.18 18.48
N ALA A 31 0.91 8.72 17.61
CA ALA A 31 0.53 8.25 16.28
C ALA A 31 -0.44 7.09 16.51
N THR A 32 -1.73 7.35 16.37
CA THR A 32 -2.75 6.31 16.30
C THR A 32 -2.45 5.54 15.04
N THR A 33 -1.72 4.44 15.16
CA THR A 33 -1.57 3.47 14.06
C THR A 33 -2.97 2.90 13.86
N LYS A 34 -3.70 3.41 12.85
CA LYS A 34 -4.93 2.79 12.39
C LYS A 34 -4.57 1.36 12.00
N ASP A 35 -5.09 0.39 12.74
CA ASP A 35 -4.92 -1.03 12.40
C ASP A 35 -5.70 -1.27 11.10
N ILE A 36 -4.98 -1.15 9.98
CA ILE A 36 -5.55 -1.27 8.63
C ILE A 36 -5.77 -2.76 8.40
N ARG A 37 -7.01 -3.20 8.61
CA ARG A 37 -7.42 -4.55 8.27
C ARG A 37 -7.78 -4.62 6.80
N LEU A 38 -6.86 -5.14 6.00
CA LEU A 38 -7.13 -5.47 4.61
C LEU A 38 -8.07 -6.66 4.53
N GLN A 39 -9.19 -6.49 3.85
CA GLN A 39 -10.20 -7.51 3.62
C GLN A 39 -10.34 -7.77 2.12
N LYS A 40 -10.74 -8.99 1.76
CA LYS A 40 -11.03 -9.32 0.37
C LYS A 40 -12.17 -8.46 -0.16
N ALA A 41 -11.99 -7.92 -1.34
CA ALA A 41 -12.93 -7.01 -1.98
C ALA A 41 -13.40 -7.51 -3.34
N LEU A 42 -14.54 -7.02 -3.77
CA LEU A 42 -15.13 -7.24 -5.09
C LEU A 42 -15.32 -5.90 -5.79
N ALA A 43 -15.37 -5.93 -7.12
CA ALA A 43 -15.76 -4.79 -7.94
C ALA A 43 -17.06 -5.12 -8.69
N THR A 44 -18.12 -4.33 -8.54
CA THR A 44 -19.44 -4.62 -9.14
C THR A 44 -19.42 -4.50 -10.66
N SER A 45 -18.71 -3.51 -11.18
CA SER A 45 -18.44 -3.29 -12.59
C SER A 45 -17.18 -2.47 -12.71
N ILE A 46 -16.27 -2.90 -13.55
CA ILE A 46 -15.02 -2.21 -13.80
C ILE A 46 -15.18 -1.43 -15.10
N SER A 47 -15.05 -0.10 -15.03
CA SER A 47 -14.97 0.76 -16.20
C SER A 47 -13.67 0.52 -16.97
N ASP A 48 -13.59 0.96 -18.22
CA ASP A 48 -12.38 0.81 -19.03
C ASP A 48 -11.15 1.48 -18.38
N SER A 49 -11.35 2.62 -17.71
CA SER A 49 -10.27 3.32 -17.00
C SER A 49 -9.81 2.57 -15.76
N GLU A 50 -10.72 2.02 -14.96
CA GLU A 50 -10.39 1.19 -13.79
C GLU A 50 -9.68 -0.09 -14.20
N LYS A 51 -10.18 -0.73 -15.27
CA LYS A 51 -9.56 -1.90 -15.88
C LYS A 51 -8.12 -1.60 -16.30
N GLN A 52 -7.89 -0.48 -16.96
CA GLN A 52 -6.55 -0.06 -17.36
C GLN A 52 -5.64 0.16 -16.16
N THR A 53 -6.10 0.80 -15.09
CA THR A 53 -5.33 0.97 -13.85
C THR A 53 -4.88 -0.36 -13.28
N ILE A 54 -5.77 -1.36 -13.26
CA ILE A 54 -5.45 -2.71 -12.76
C ILE A 54 -4.44 -3.40 -13.70
N GLU A 55 -4.66 -3.34 -15.01
CA GLU A 55 -3.78 -3.92 -16.03
C GLU A 55 -2.38 -3.32 -15.98
N ASP A 56 -2.27 -2.00 -15.83
CA ASP A 56 -0.98 -1.29 -15.72
C ASP A 56 -0.25 -1.68 -14.43
N THR A 57 -0.98 -1.80 -13.32
CA THR A 57 -0.41 -2.25 -12.05
C THR A 57 0.18 -3.66 -12.17
N ILE A 58 -0.56 -4.59 -12.75
CA ILE A 58 -0.09 -5.96 -12.99
C ILE A 58 1.08 -5.97 -13.98
N SER A 59 0.98 -5.20 -15.07
CA SER A 59 2.05 -5.07 -16.07
C SER A 59 3.38 -4.62 -15.46
N ASN A 60 3.35 -3.68 -14.51
CA ASN A 60 4.54 -3.21 -13.81
C ASN A 60 5.25 -4.34 -13.05
N TRP A 61 4.49 -5.24 -12.40
CA TRP A 61 5.07 -6.42 -11.75
C TRP A 61 5.67 -7.44 -12.73
N PHE A 62 5.23 -7.41 -14.00
CA PHE A 62 5.78 -8.22 -15.08
C PHE A 62 6.79 -7.48 -15.97
N GLY A 63 7.42 -6.42 -15.44
CA GLY A 63 8.45 -5.67 -16.16
C GLY A 63 7.93 -4.94 -17.40
N GLY A 64 6.67 -4.48 -17.37
CA GLY A 64 6.03 -3.74 -18.46
C GLY A 64 5.41 -4.62 -19.54
N THR A 65 5.30 -5.92 -19.31
CA THR A 65 4.58 -6.82 -20.23
C THR A 65 3.10 -6.49 -20.22
N ARG A 66 2.52 -6.24 -21.40
CA ARG A 66 1.09 -5.94 -21.51
C ARG A 66 0.24 -7.11 -21.03
N ILE A 67 -0.60 -6.85 -20.05
CA ILE A 67 -1.58 -7.77 -19.50
C ILE A 67 -2.98 -7.30 -19.88
N THR A 68 -3.89 -8.22 -20.11
CA THR A 68 -5.31 -7.92 -20.34
C THR A 68 -6.13 -8.82 -19.43
N ILE A 69 -7.03 -8.21 -18.64
CA ILE A 69 -7.98 -8.93 -17.79
C ILE A 69 -9.39 -8.88 -18.40
N ALA A 70 -10.25 -9.79 -17.97
CA ALA A 70 -11.65 -9.77 -18.38
C ALA A 70 -12.39 -8.57 -17.78
N THR A 71 -13.41 -8.04 -18.47
CA THR A 71 -14.22 -6.90 -17.99
C THR A 71 -15.03 -7.22 -16.73
N ASN A 72 -15.28 -8.50 -16.46
CA ASN A 72 -15.94 -8.98 -15.25
C ASN A 72 -14.95 -9.53 -14.21
N ALA A 73 -13.65 -9.24 -14.35
CA ALA A 73 -12.67 -9.58 -13.33
C ALA A 73 -13.09 -8.97 -11.98
N PHE A 74 -12.90 -9.70 -10.89
CA PHE A 74 -13.25 -9.29 -9.54
C PHE A 74 -14.75 -9.05 -9.24
N ASN A 75 -15.67 -9.39 -10.16
CA ASN A 75 -17.10 -9.24 -9.89
C ASN A 75 -17.66 -10.28 -8.92
N GLU A 76 -17.26 -11.52 -9.10
CA GLU A 76 -17.76 -12.65 -8.32
C GLU A 76 -16.71 -13.20 -7.35
N THR A 77 -15.45 -13.03 -7.68
CA THR A 77 -14.30 -13.50 -6.90
C THR A 77 -13.34 -12.35 -6.63
N SER A 78 -12.75 -12.34 -5.44
CA SER A 78 -11.74 -11.35 -5.08
C SER A 78 -10.38 -11.59 -5.76
N SER A 79 -10.22 -12.69 -6.47
CA SER A 79 -8.94 -13.07 -7.07
C SER A 79 -9.09 -13.33 -8.55
N VAL A 80 -8.05 -12.96 -9.29
CA VAL A 80 -7.87 -13.27 -10.70
C VAL A 80 -6.56 -14.02 -10.91
N THR A 81 -6.58 -14.96 -11.83
CA THR A 81 -5.40 -15.76 -12.16
C THR A 81 -4.98 -15.48 -13.59
N ILE A 82 -3.68 -15.27 -13.80
CA ILE A 82 -3.07 -15.02 -15.10
C ILE A 82 -2.08 -16.14 -15.38
N GLU A 83 -2.28 -16.79 -16.51
CA GLU A 83 -1.39 -17.83 -17.01
C GLU A 83 -0.55 -17.30 -18.17
N ARG A 84 0.73 -17.67 -18.18
CA ARG A 84 1.58 -17.39 -19.33
C ARG A 84 1.18 -18.31 -20.49
N LYS A 85 0.75 -17.71 -21.59
CA LYS A 85 0.43 -18.48 -22.81
C LYS A 85 1.73 -18.97 -23.45
N ALA A 86 1.82 -20.28 -23.66
CA ALA A 86 2.96 -20.88 -24.37
C ALA A 86 3.05 -20.33 -25.81
N LYS A 87 4.27 -20.06 -26.26
CA LYS A 87 4.53 -19.77 -27.67
C LYS A 87 4.46 -21.07 -28.46
N LEU A 88 3.63 -21.08 -29.49
CA LEU A 88 3.46 -22.25 -30.37
C LEU A 88 4.25 -22.05 -31.66
N ASP A 89 4.79 -23.14 -32.22
CA ASP A 89 5.36 -23.19 -33.57
C ASP A 89 4.25 -23.20 -34.62
N SER A 90 4.66 -23.23 -35.90
CA SER A 90 3.72 -23.30 -37.06
C SER A 90 2.85 -24.53 -37.08
N ARG A 91 3.17 -25.58 -36.31
CA ARG A 91 2.42 -26.82 -36.15
C ARG A 91 1.53 -26.84 -34.91
N GLY A 92 1.51 -25.72 -34.14
CA GLY A 92 0.75 -25.62 -32.92
C GLY A 92 1.41 -26.29 -31.69
N LEU A 93 2.69 -26.64 -31.78
CA LEU A 93 3.44 -27.25 -30.69
C LEU A 93 4.20 -26.18 -29.87
N PRO A 94 4.28 -26.32 -28.53
CA PRO A 94 5.05 -25.38 -27.69
C PRO A 94 6.53 -25.36 -28.11
N ILE A 95 7.06 -24.19 -28.45
CA ILE A 95 8.46 -24.00 -28.86
C ILE A 95 9.43 -24.30 -27.70
N GLU A 96 9.01 -24.01 -26.47
CA GLU A 96 9.84 -24.13 -25.27
C GLU A 96 9.73 -25.49 -24.56
N GLY A 97 9.12 -26.50 -25.22
CA GLY A 97 8.92 -27.84 -24.64
C GLY A 97 7.82 -27.87 -23.55
N ARG A 98 7.84 -28.91 -22.70
CA ARG A 98 6.97 -29.00 -21.52
C ARG A 98 7.52 -28.11 -20.42
N HIS A 99 7.06 -26.88 -20.35
CA HIS A 99 7.30 -26.01 -19.19
C HIS A 99 6.01 -25.97 -18.37
N ASP A 100 6.17 -26.06 -17.04
CA ASP A 100 5.14 -25.67 -16.11
C ASP A 100 4.92 -24.18 -16.31
N ASN A 101 3.82 -23.83 -16.99
CA ASN A 101 3.48 -22.41 -17.15
C ASN A 101 3.21 -21.81 -15.76
N PRO A 102 3.99 -20.84 -15.32
CA PRO A 102 3.75 -20.24 -14.02
C PRO A 102 2.38 -19.56 -14.03
N VAL A 103 1.63 -19.85 -12.98
CA VAL A 103 0.33 -19.26 -12.72
C VAL A 103 0.53 -18.15 -11.70
N PHE A 104 0.02 -16.97 -11.99
CA PHE A 104 0.12 -15.79 -11.13
C PHE A 104 -1.27 -15.41 -10.64
N SER A 105 -1.43 -15.29 -9.35
CA SER A 105 -2.69 -14.88 -8.72
C SER A 105 -2.58 -13.50 -8.14
N PHE A 106 -3.65 -12.73 -8.28
CA PHE A 106 -3.79 -11.37 -7.76
C PHE A 106 -5.10 -11.27 -7.01
N THR A 107 -5.05 -10.73 -5.80
CA THR A 107 -6.23 -10.56 -4.94
C THR A 107 -6.55 -9.08 -4.76
N LEU A 108 -7.80 -8.71 -5.04
CA LEU A 108 -8.33 -7.39 -4.74
C LEU A 108 -8.68 -7.31 -3.26
N LEU A 109 -8.17 -6.29 -2.61
CA LEU A 109 -8.35 -6.01 -1.18
C LEU A 109 -8.92 -4.61 -0.99
N SER A 110 -9.51 -4.37 0.17
CA SER A 110 -9.89 -3.03 0.62
C SER A 110 -9.62 -2.88 2.12
N ASP A 111 -9.27 -1.68 2.52
CA ASP A 111 -9.21 -1.25 3.91
C ASP A 111 -10.49 -0.52 4.36
N GLY A 112 -11.50 -0.48 3.49
CA GLY A 112 -12.76 0.24 3.66
C GLY A 112 -12.77 1.65 3.05
N GLU A 113 -11.64 2.19 2.67
CA GLU A 113 -11.51 3.51 2.03
C GLU A 113 -10.91 3.41 0.62
N GLN A 114 -9.93 2.52 0.47
CA GLN A 114 -9.16 2.36 -0.77
C GLN A 114 -9.21 0.92 -1.26
N CYS A 115 -9.00 0.76 -2.56
CA CYS A 115 -8.81 -0.55 -3.17
C CYS A 115 -7.32 -0.81 -3.36
N LEU A 116 -6.88 -2.00 -3.01
CA LEU A 116 -5.49 -2.44 -3.17
C LEU A 116 -5.45 -3.73 -3.96
N LEU A 117 -4.44 -3.90 -4.76
CA LEU A 117 -4.16 -5.16 -5.44
C LEU A 117 -2.95 -5.83 -4.78
N ARG A 118 -3.09 -7.10 -4.46
CA ARG A 118 -1.99 -7.92 -3.93
C ARG A 118 -1.52 -8.91 -4.99
N ASN A 119 -0.22 -8.97 -5.19
CA ASN A 119 0.42 -10.07 -5.90
C ASN A 119 0.61 -11.23 -4.91
N ASP A 120 -0.12 -12.32 -5.09
CA ASP A 120 -0.14 -13.43 -4.11
C ASP A 120 1.16 -14.26 -4.08
N GLN A 121 2.05 -14.13 -5.09
CA GLN A 121 3.36 -14.80 -5.09
C GLN A 121 4.41 -14.03 -4.30
N THR A 122 4.37 -12.71 -4.33
CA THR A 122 5.37 -11.84 -3.72
C THR A 122 4.86 -11.12 -2.47
N GLU A 123 3.55 -11.19 -2.21
CA GLU A 123 2.82 -10.42 -1.19
C GLU A 123 2.91 -8.90 -1.37
N ALA A 124 3.42 -8.44 -2.53
CA ALA A 124 3.49 -7.03 -2.86
C ALA A 124 2.08 -6.44 -2.99
N LEU A 125 1.89 -5.27 -2.40
CA LEU A 125 0.65 -4.50 -2.43
C LEU A 125 0.83 -3.27 -3.32
N ALA A 126 -0.19 -2.94 -4.08
CA ALA A 126 -0.28 -1.69 -4.82
C ALA A 126 -1.67 -1.07 -4.59
N GLU A 127 -1.69 0.22 -4.31
CA GLU A 127 -2.91 1.00 -4.23
C GLU A 127 -3.45 1.23 -5.64
N LEU A 128 -4.77 1.08 -5.80
CA LEU A 128 -5.46 1.28 -7.07
C LEU A 128 -6.17 2.63 -7.07
N GLU A 129 -5.56 3.61 -7.70
CA GLU A 129 -6.16 4.94 -7.83
C GLU A 129 -7.43 4.89 -8.68
N ASN A 130 -8.49 5.54 -8.19
CA ASN A 130 -9.77 5.67 -8.89
C ASN A 130 -10.49 4.35 -9.22
N VAL A 131 -10.15 3.25 -8.57
CA VAL A 131 -10.86 1.97 -8.67
C VAL A 131 -11.85 1.86 -7.52
N LYS A 132 -13.08 1.41 -7.84
CA LYS A 132 -14.16 1.23 -6.86
C LYS A 132 -14.29 -0.24 -6.49
N CYS A 133 -14.20 -0.53 -5.22
CA CYS A 133 -14.40 -1.86 -4.69
C CYS A 133 -15.17 -1.81 -3.36
N TYR A 134 -15.67 -2.95 -2.93
CA TYR A 134 -16.35 -3.11 -1.65
C TYR A 134 -15.90 -4.42 -1.00
N VAL A 135 -15.90 -4.41 0.33
CA VAL A 135 -15.51 -5.59 1.11
C VAL A 135 -16.50 -6.73 0.88
N ASN A 136 -15.98 -7.92 0.62
CA ASN A 136 -16.78 -9.12 0.49
C ASN A 136 -16.95 -9.79 1.87
N GLU A 137 -18.07 -9.51 2.55
CA GLU A 137 -18.37 -10.07 3.88
C GLU A 137 -18.59 -11.59 3.89
N LYS A 138 -18.67 -12.23 2.72
CA LYS A 138 -18.95 -13.67 2.57
C LYS A 138 -17.73 -14.52 2.24
N ALA A 139 -16.51 -13.94 2.22
CA ALA A 139 -15.29 -14.65 1.83
C ALA A 139 -14.49 -15.16 3.02
#